data_4acab7065bc1a2e1250e1241dac08662
#
_entry.id   4acab7065bc1a2e1250e1241dac08662
#
_cell.length_a   1.000
_cell.length_b   1.000
_cell.length_c   1.000
_cell.angle_alpha   90.00
_cell.angle_beta   90.00
_cell.angle_gamma   90.00
#
_symmetry.space_group_name_H-M   'P 1'
#
loop_
_entity.id
_entity.type
_entity.pdbx_description
1 polymer ?
#
loop_
_entity_poly.entity_id
_entity_poly.type
_entity_poly.pdbx_seq_one_letter_code
_entity_poly.pdbx_strand_id
1 'polypeptide(L)'
;EKQKARFSYGLTERQFRRLYEEANRRQGVTGENMLRFLELRLDNVVYRAGMAATRAQARQLVNHGHVDVNGSRVDIPSYRCKKGEVVSLRAKARKMVVVQWNIDVLDRQSPAWLEMGDNGHEVTVRELPVRDQIDIPVREQLIVELYSK
;
A
#
# COMPACT_ATOMS: atom_id res chain seq x y z
N GLU A 1 4.76 -18.27 6.38
CA GLU A 1 4.77 -17.29 5.29
C GLU A 1 3.48 -16.47 5.23
N LYS A 2 2.33 -17.13 5.36
CA LYS A 2 1.04 -16.42 5.39
C LYS A 2 0.99 -15.41 6.54
N GLN A 3 1.43 -15.81 7.72
CA GLN A 3 1.43 -14.92 8.89
C GLN A 3 2.36 -13.74 8.68
N LYS A 4 3.53 -13.96 8.08
CA LYS A 4 4.45 -12.86 7.77
C LYS A 4 3.79 -11.83 6.87
N ALA A 5 3.17 -12.28 5.77
CA ALA A 5 2.52 -11.38 4.83
C ALA A 5 1.33 -10.67 5.47
N ARG A 6 0.46 -11.42 6.13
CA ARG A 6 -0.74 -10.87 6.77
C ARG A 6 -0.40 -9.79 7.79
N PHE A 7 0.56 -10.06 8.67
CA PHE A 7 0.96 -9.11 9.71
C PHE A 7 1.68 -7.90 9.13
N SER A 8 2.52 -8.10 8.12
CA SER A 8 3.23 -6.98 7.49
C SER A 8 2.27 -5.93 6.93
N TYR A 9 1.17 -6.37 6.32
CA TYR A 9 0.19 -5.46 5.73
C TYR A 9 -0.99 -5.17 6.66
N GLY A 10 -1.04 -5.81 7.83
CA GLY A 10 -2.06 -5.54 8.84
C GLY A 10 -3.45 -6.05 8.49
N LEU A 11 -3.55 -7.17 7.80
CA LEU A 11 -4.84 -7.73 7.39
C LEU A 11 -5.33 -8.81 8.36
N THR A 12 -6.67 -8.94 8.46
CA THR A 12 -7.29 -10.07 9.12
C THR A 12 -7.21 -11.30 8.23
N GLU A 13 -7.43 -12.48 8.82
CA GLU A 13 -7.46 -13.73 8.06
C GLU A 13 -8.51 -13.71 6.95
N ARG A 14 -9.70 -13.16 7.25
CA ARG A 14 -10.78 -13.05 6.26
C ARG A 14 -10.40 -12.17 5.10
N GLN A 15 -9.82 -11.00 5.38
CA GLN A 15 -9.38 -10.08 4.35
C GLN A 15 -8.31 -10.71 3.46
N PHE A 16 -7.35 -11.39 4.08
CA PHE A 16 -6.26 -12.03 3.37
C PHE A 16 -6.76 -13.15 2.46
N ARG A 17 -7.69 -13.98 2.96
CA ARG A 17 -8.28 -15.06 2.18
C ARG A 17 -9.04 -14.54 0.96
N ARG A 18 -9.83 -13.47 1.13
CA ARG A 18 -10.54 -12.83 0.01
C ARG A 18 -9.59 -12.33 -1.06
N LEU A 19 -8.48 -11.76 -0.62
CA LEU A 19 -7.46 -11.27 -1.53
C LEU A 19 -6.83 -12.41 -2.33
N TYR A 20 -6.55 -13.54 -1.68
CA TYR A 20 -6.07 -14.73 -2.36
C TYR A 20 -7.08 -15.21 -3.41
N GLU A 21 -8.36 -15.30 -3.04
CA GLU A 21 -9.41 -15.77 -3.93
C GLU A 21 -9.50 -14.91 -5.18
N GLU A 22 -9.43 -13.59 -5.01
CA GLU A 22 -9.44 -12.66 -6.14
C GLU A 22 -8.19 -12.84 -7.01
N ALA A 23 -7.01 -12.95 -6.38
CA ALA A 23 -5.77 -13.14 -7.10
C ALA A 23 -5.76 -14.43 -7.91
N ASN A 24 -6.36 -15.48 -7.35
CA ASN A 24 -6.45 -16.79 -8.01
C ASN A 24 -7.37 -16.76 -9.22
N ARG A 25 -8.37 -15.88 -9.25
CA ARG A 25 -9.29 -15.74 -10.38
C ARG A 25 -8.70 -14.91 -11.52
N ARG A 26 -7.66 -14.12 -11.26
CA ARG A 26 -7.02 -13.27 -12.27
C ARG A 26 -6.00 -14.04 -13.07
N GLN A 27 -5.75 -13.59 -14.29
CA GLN A 27 -4.68 -14.15 -15.11
C GLN A 27 -3.33 -13.85 -14.49
N GLY A 28 -2.39 -14.77 -14.69
CA GLY A 28 -1.03 -14.62 -14.21
C GLY A 28 -0.75 -15.51 -13.02
N VAL A 29 0.41 -15.29 -12.39
CA VAL A 29 0.87 -16.08 -11.25
C VAL A 29 0.15 -15.59 -9.99
N THR A 30 -0.59 -16.46 -9.33
CA THR A 30 -1.44 -16.12 -8.19
C THR A 30 -0.65 -15.42 -7.08
N GLY A 31 0.52 -15.94 -6.71
CA GLY A 31 1.34 -15.35 -5.65
C GLY A 31 1.79 -13.94 -5.98
N GLU A 32 2.19 -13.70 -7.22
CA GLU A 32 2.58 -12.36 -7.66
C GLU A 32 1.39 -11.41 -7.67
N ASN A 33 0.22 -11.89 -8.10
CA ASN A 33 -1.02 -11.10 -8.06
C ASN A 33 -1.36 -10.71 -6.63
N MET A 34 -1.23 -11.64 -5.68
CA MET A 34 -1.48 -11.35 -4.26
C MET A 34 -0.60 -10.22 -3.76
N LEU A 35 0.70 -10.32 -4.00
CA LEU A 35 1.65 -9.31 -3.54
C LEU A 35 1.40 -7.97 -4.20
N ARG A 36 1.05 -7.96 -5.49
CA ARG A 36 0.69 -6.72 -6.19
C ARG A 36 -0.54 -6.07 -5.58
N PHE A 37 -1.58 -6.86 -5.29
CA PHE A 37 -2.79 -6.34 -4.66
C PHE A 37 -2.51 -5.76 -3.27
N LEU A 38 -1.65 -6.42 -2.49
CA LEU A 38 -1.25 -5.91 -1.19
C LEU A 38 -0.50 -4.59 -1.31
N GLU A 39 0.42 -4.49 -2.26
CA GLU A 39 1.21 -3.26 -2.46
C GLU A 39 0.37 -2.09 -2.95
N LEU A 40 -0.68 -2.35 -3.73
CA LEU A 40 -1.53 -1.30 -4.28
C LEU A 40 -2.60 -0.79 -3.31
N ARG A 41 -2.70 -1.35 -2.11
CA ARG A 41 -3.62 -0.81 -1.10
C ARG A 41 -3.27 0.63 -0.80
N LEU A 42 -4.29 1.46 -0.62
CA LEU A 42 -4.07 2.89 -0.36
C LEU A 42 -3.24 3.12 0.90
N ASP A 43 -3.51 2.37 1.98
CA ASP A 43 -2.73 2.49 3.21
C ASP A 43 -1.26 2.15 2.98
N ASN A 44 -0.98 1.14 2.17
CA ASN A 44 0.39 0.76 1.85
C ASN A 44 1.08 1.81 0.97
N VAL A 45 0.38 2.39 0.01
CA VAL A 45 0.94 3.45 -0.85
C VAL A 45 1.34 4.66 0.00
N VAL A 46 0.49 5.08 0.92
CA VAL A 46 0.78 6.18 1.84
C VAL A 46 2.03 5.85 2.69
N TYR A 47 2.11 4.63 3.18
CA TYR A 47 3.27 4.17 3.94
C TYR A 47 4.55 4.17 3.10
N ARG A 48 4.51 3.57 1.91
CA ARG A 48 5.67 3.50 1.01
C ARG A 48 6.15 4.87 0.55
N ALA A 49 5.24 5.82 0.46
CA ALA A 49 5.56 7.19 0.08
C ALA A 49 6.26 7.99 1.21
N GLY A 50 6.33 7.42 2.41
CA GLY A 50 6.99 8.10 3.54
C GLY A 50 6.11 9.09 4.27
N MET A 51 4.81 9.12 3.99
CA MET A 51 3.85 10.02 4.66
C MET A 51 3.50 9.53 6.06
N ALA A 52 3.69 8.25 6.32
CA ALA A 52 3.43 7.61 7.60
C ALA A 52 4.63 6.74 8.00
N ALA A 53 4.88 6.64 9.30
CA ALA A 53 6.00 5.87 9.82
C ALA A 53 5.74 4.35 9.79
N THR A 54 4.46 3.96 9.90
CA THR A 54 4.05 2.56 9.90
C THR A 54 2.80 2.39 9.04
N ARG A 55 2.49 1.15 8.66
CA ARG A 55 1.25 0.88 7.95
C ARG A 55 0.01 1.16 8.80
N ALA A 56 0.11 0.94 10.11
CA ALA A 56 -0.98 1.28 11.04
C ALA A 56 -1.25 2.78 11.05
N GLN A 57 -0.20 3.59 11.08
CA GLN A 57 -0.33 5.05 11.01
C GLN A 57 -0.92 5.48 9.67
N ALA A 58 -0.47 4.87 8.57
CA ALA A 58 -1.00 5.14 7.23
C ALA A 58 -2.49 4.83 7.17
N ARG A 59 -2.91 3.70 7.74
CA ARG A 59 -4.32 3.31 7.79
C ARG A 59 -5.14 4.35 8.54
N GLN A 60 -4.62 4.86 9.66
CA GLN A 60 -5.30 5.89 10.43
C GLN A 60 -5.45 7.18 9.62
N LEU A 61 -4.43 7.60 8.90
CA LEU A 61 -4.51 8.79 8.04
C LEU A 61 -5.60 8.63 7.00
N VAL A 62 -5.70 7.46 6.37
CA VAL A 62 -6.73 7.20 5.38
C VAL A 62 -8.10 7.19 6.02
N ASN A 63 -8.28 6.43 7.11
CA ASN A 63 -9.57 6.33 7.82
C ASN A 63 -10.08 7.69 8.30
N HIS A 64 -9.18 8.57 8.72
CA HIS A 64 -9.56 9.88 9.21
C HIS A 64 -9.80 10.90 8.10
N GLY A 65 -9.76 10.47 6.84
CA GLY A 65 -10.11 11.31 5.71
C GLY A 65 -9.05 12.32 5.31
N HIS A 66 -7.79 12.03 5.56
CA HIS A 66 -6.68 12.94 5.26
C HIS A 66 -6.07 12.72 3.87
N VAL A 67 -6.60 11.80 3.08
CA VAL A 67 -5.99 11.38 1.82
C VAL A 67 -6.96 11.56 0.66
N ASP A 68 -6.46 12.10 -0.43
CA ASP A 68 -7.16 12.19 -1.71
C ASP A 68 -6.53 11.24 -2.73
N VAL A 69 -7.37 10.72 -3.62
CA VAL A 69 -6.93 10.01 -4.82
C VAL A 69 -7.49 10.78 -6.01
N ASN A 70 -6.61 11.27 -6.88
CA ASN A 70 -6.99 12.12 -8.02
C ASN A 70 -7.88 13.29 -7.60
N GLY A 71 -7.57 13.90 -6.46
CA GLY A 71 -8.27 15.08 -5.96
C GLY A 71 -9.56 14.80 -5.20
N SER A 72 -9.99 13.55 -5.09
CA SER A 72 -11.21 13.18 -4.36
C SER A 72 -10.86 12.40 -3.10
N ARG A 73 -11.50 12.74 -1.98
CA ARG A 73 -11.27 12.07 -0.71
C ARG A 73 -11.60 10.59 -0.79
N VAL A 74 -10.67 9.75 -0.37
CA VAL A 74 -10.88 8.31 -0.22
C VAL A 74 -10.47 7.92 1.21
N ASP A 75 -11.40 7.38 1.97
CA ASP A 75 -11.18 7.01 3.38
C ASP A 75 -11.22 5.50 3.63
N ILE A 76 -11.02 4.73 2.58
CA ILE A 76 -11.02 3.26 2.65
C ILE A 76 -9.57 2.77 2.48
N PRO A 77 -8.93 2.26 3.55
CA PRO A 77 -7.53 1.82 3.47
C PRO A 77 -7.28 0.71 2.46
N SER A 78 -8.28 -0.13 2.22
CA SER A 78 -8.17 -1.24 1.27
C SER A 78 -8.39 -0.83 -0.19
N TYR A 79 -8.71 0.45 -0.45
CA TYR A 79 -8.85 0.93 -1.81
C TYR A 79 -7.61 0.53 -2.61
N ARG A 80 -7.81 -0.07 -3.78
CA ARG A 80 -6.69 -0.52 -4.62
C ARG A 80 -6.37 0.57 -5.63
N CYS A 81 -5.18 1.16 -5.47
CA CYS A 81 -4.72 2.20 -6.38
C CYS A 81 -4.47 1.65 -7.78
N LYS A 82 -4.69 2.49 -8.79
CA LYS A 82 -4.51 2.12 -10.19
C LYS A 82 -3.36 2.91 -10.79
N LYS A 83 -2.80 2.37 -11.87
CA LYS A 83 -1.73 3.06 -12.59
C LYS A 83 -2.19 4.46 -13.01
N GLY A 84 -1.35 5.43 -12.75
CA GLY A 84 -1.59 6.83 -13.08
C GLY A 84 -2.31 7.61 -12.00
N GLU A 85 -2.84 6.96 -10.97
CA GLU A 85 -3.52 7.68 -9.90
C GLU A 85 -2.54 8.44 -9.03
N VAL A 86 -2.98 9.64 -8.60
CA VAL A 86 -2.21 10.53 -7.75
C VAL A 86 -2.80 10.49 -6.35
N VAL A 87 -2.00 10.08 -5.38
CA VAL A 87 -2.38 10.03 -3.97
C VAL A 87 -1.75 11.23 -3.28
N SER A 88 -2.56 12.03 -2.60
CA SER A 88 -2.07 13.25 -1.95
C SER A 88 -2.68 13.43 -0.58
N LEU A 89 -1.95 14.17 0.27
CA LEU A 89 -2.43 14.56 1.59
C LEU A 89 -3.26 15.82 1.49
N ARG A 90 -4.40 15.84 2.19
CA ARG A 90 -5.23 17.04 2.28
C ARG A 90 -4.54 18.09 3.14
N ALA A 91 -4.94 19.35 2.97
CA ALA A 91 -4.27 20.50 3.60
C ALA A 91 -4.13 20.35 5.11
N LYS A 92 -5.15 19.85 5.80
CA LYS A 92 -5.09 19.64 7.25
C LYS A 92 -3.99 18.65 7.65
N ALA A 93 -3.86 17.56 6.91
CA ALA A 93 -2.86 16.54 7.21
C ALA A 93 -1.44 17.06 6.97
N ARG A 94 -1.26 17.91 5.96
CA ARG A 94 0.06 18.48 5.65
C ARG A 94 0.62 19.31 6.81
N LYS A 95 -0.26 19.85 7.66
CA LYS A 95 0.12 20.68 8.82
C LYS A 95 0.34 19.87 10.08
N MET A 96 0.04 18.57 10.08
CA MET A 96 0.22 17.73 11.26
C MET A 96 1.72 17.52 11.52
N VAL A 97 2.12 17.73 12.79
CA VAL A 97 3.53 17.60 13.18
C VAL A 97 4.09 16.22 12.86
N VAL A 98 3.31 15.17 13.14
CA VAL A 98 3.75 13.79 12.88
C VAL A 98 3.99 13.54 11.39
N VAL A 99 3.15 14.12 10.52
CA VAL A 99 3.31 13.97 9.07
C VAL A 99 4.54 14.71 8.58
N GLN A 100 4.74 15.96 9.03
CA GLN A 100 5.92 16.73 8.68
C GLN A 100 7.19 16.02 9.12
N TRP A 101 7.20 15.47 10.33
CA TRP A 101 8.33 14.73 10.84
C TRP A 101 8.63 13.49 9.97
N ASN A 102 7.59 12.76 9.59
CA ASN A 102 7.75 11.57 8.74
C ASN A 102 8.39 11.94 7.41
N ILE A 103 7.91 13.01 6.78
CA ILE A 103 8.41 13.42 5.46
C ILE A 103 9.85 13.95 5.57
N ASP A 104 10.14 14.76 6.59
CA ASP A 104 11.41 15.46 6.68
C ASP A 104 12.51 14.62 7.32
N VAL A 105 12.18 13.76 8.25
CA VAL A 105 13.16 13.07 9.12
C VAL A 105 13.35 11.60 8.77
N LEU A 106 12.27 10.85 8.50
CA LEU A 106 12.39 9.43 8.21
C LEU A 106 13.15 9.15 6.93
N ASP A 107 13.07 10.06 5.95
CA ASP A 107 13.77 9.95 4.67
C ASP A 107 13.60 8.55 4.04
N ARG A 108 12.35 8.09 3.99
CA ARG A 108 12.05 6.77 3.44
C ARG A 108 12.22 6.77 1.93
N GLN A 109 12.94 5.78 1.42
CA GLN A 109 13.11 5.61 -0.01
C GLN A 109 11.83 5.02 -0.60
N SER A 110 11.24 5.73 -1.56
CA SER A 110 10.06 5.21 -2.25
C SER A 110 10.49 4.17 -3.29
N PRO A 111 9.67 3.12 -3.51
CA PRO A 111 9.97 2.12 -4.53
C PRO A 111 9.88 2.70 -5.95
N ALA A 112 10.50 2.01 -6.91
CA ALA A 112 10.60 2.51 -8.28
C ALA A 112 9.24 2.68 -8.99
N TRP A 113 8.21 1.97 -8.52
CA TRP A 113 6.88 2.07 -9.14
C TRP A 113 6.06 3.27 -8.64
N LEU A 114 6.59 4.03 -7.69
CA LEU A 114 5.99 5.27 -7.18
C LEU A 114 6.87 6.46 -7.57
N GLU A 115 6.22 7.57 -7.91
CA GLU A 115 6.91 8.82 -8.22
C GLU A 115 6.46 9.89 -7.25
N MET A 116 7.40 10.40 -6.45
CA MET A 116 7.12 11.43 -5.44
C MET A 116 7.01 12.81 -6.07
N GLY A 117 6.14 13.63 -5.50
CA GLY A 117 5.97 15.03 -5.92
C GLY A 117 5.52 15.91 -4.76
N ASP A 118 5.40 17.20 -5.03
CA ASP A 118 4.87 18.21 -4.10
C ASP A 118 5.44 18.09 -2.69
N ASN A 119 6.77 18.16 -2.58
CA ASN A 119 7.49 18.16 -1.29
C ASN A 119 7.16 16.98 -0.38
N GLY A 120 6.86 15.82 -0.96
CA GLY A 120 6.53 14.62 -0.20
C GLY A 120 5.07 14.48 0.19
N HIS A 121 4.22 15.42 -0.18
CA HIS A 121 2.79 15.39 0.11
C HIS A 121 1.98 14.69 -0.97
N GLU A 122 2.60 14.28 -2.05
CA GLU A 122 1.93 13.71 -3.21
C GLU A 122 2.77 12.59 -3.80
N VAL A 123 2.10 11.54 -4.26
CA VAL A 123 2.76 10.41 -4.92
C VAL A 123 1.90 9.91 -6.07
N THR A 124 2.54 9.60 -7.19
CA THR A 124 1.86 9.03 -8.36
C THR A 124 2.20 7.56 -8.48
N VAL A 125 1.19 6.73 -8.75
CA VAL A 125 1.42 5.33 -9.09
C VAL A 125 1.85 5.28 -10.54
N ARG A 126 3.18 5.28 -10.77
CA ARG A 126 3.75 5.39 -12.10
C ARG A 126 3.51 4.16 -12.95
N GLU A 127 3.59 2.99 -12.31
CA GLU A 127 3.36 1.70 -12.95
C GLU A 127 2.90 0.70 -11.89
N LEU A 128 2.36 -0.44 -12.32
CA LEU A 128 1.99 -1.48 -11.36
C LEU A 128 3.26 -2.17 -10.85
N PRO A 129 3.35 -2.45 -9.55
CA PRO A 129 4.55 -3.09 -9.00
C PRO A 129 4.70 -4.52 -9.51
N VAL A 130 5.93 -4.92 -9.83
CA VAL A 130 6.28 -6.30 -10.14
C VAL A 130 6.96 -6.93 -8.93
N ARG A 131 7.06 -8.26 -8.90
CA ARG A 131 7.59 -8.97 -7.73
C ARG A 131 8.94 -8.46 -7.26
N ASP A 132 9.84 -8.16 -8.18
CA ASP A 132 11.19 -7.70 -7.85
C ASP A 132 11.20 -6.34 -7.15
N GLN A 133 10.15 -5.55 -7.30
CA GLN A 133 10.01 -4.23 -6.67
C GLN A 133 9.32 -4.29 -5.32
N ILE A 134 8.84 -5.46 -4.91
CA ILE A 134 8.15 -5.64 -3.65
C ILE A 134 9.13 -6.19 -2.62
N ASP A 135 9.53 -5.33 -1.71
CA ASP A 135 10.54 -5.64 -0.69
C ASP A 135 9.87 -6.28 0.54
N ILE A 136 9.54 -7.56 0.40
CA ILE A 136 9.02 -8.35 1.52
C ILE A 136 9.65 -9.75 1.48
N PRO A 137 10.24 -10.23 2.59
CA PRO A 137 10.90 -11.52 2.64
C PRO A 137 9.88 -12.67 2.84
N VAL A 138 8.99 -12.84 1.87
CA VAL A 138 7.91 -13.83 1.91
C VAL A 138 8.01 -14.74 0.70
N ARG A 139 7.80 -16.04 0.93
CA ARG A 139 7.68 -17.01 -0.16
C ARG A 139 6.20 -17.18 -0.49
N GLU A 140 5.73 -16.34 -1.41
CA GLU A 140 4.31 -16.29 -1.78
C GLU A 140 3.78 -17.62 -2.30
N GLN A 141 4.65 -18.44 -2.89
CA GLN A 141 4.25 -19.76 -3.39
C GLN A 141 3.77 -20.69 -2.27
N LEU A 142 4.37 -20.57 -1.09
CA LEU A 142 3.95 -21.38 0.06
C LEU A 142 2.54 -20.99 0.52
N ILE A 143 2.20 -19.71 0.42
CA ILE A 143 0.87 -19.20 0.76
C ILE A 143 -0.16 -19.76 -0.23
N VAL A 144 0.16 -19.73 -1.51
CA VAL A 144 -0.72 -20.25 -2.56
C VAL A 144 -0.97 -21.74 -2.35
N GLU A 145 0.07 -22.50 -2.05
CA GLU A 145 -0.05 -23.94 -1.79
C GLU A 145 -0.93 -24.23 -0.58
N LEU A 146 -0.82 -23.41 0.47
CA LEU A 146 -1.65 -23.56 1.67
C LEU A 146 -3.14 -23.39 1.35
N TYR A 147 -3.48 -22.36 0.59
CA TYR A 147 -4.88 -22.07 0.27
C TYR A 147 -5.47 -22.96 -0.82
N SER A 148 -4.64 -23.60 -1.63
CA SER A 148 -5.10 -24.45 -2.72
C SER A 148 -5.39 -25.89 -2.28
N LYS A 149 -5.14 -26.22 -1.03
CA LYS A 149 -5.42 -27.56 -0.48
C LYS A 149 -6.91 -27.76 -0.24
#